data_ccfdd93fc6afae4ba37b8110b39ac0a6
#
_entry.id   ccfdd93fc6afae4ba37b8110b39ac0a6
#
_cell.length_a   1.000
_cell.length_b   1.000
_cell.length_c   1.000
_cell.angle_alpha   90.00
_cell.angle_beta   90.00
_cell.angle_gamma   90.00
#
_symmetry.space_group_name_H-M   'P 1'
#
loop_
_entity.id
_entity.type
_entity.pdbx_description
1 polymer ?
#
loop_
_entity_poly.entity_id
_entity_poly.type
_entity_poly.pdbx_seq_one_letter_code
_entity_poly.pdbx_strand_id
1 'polypeptide(L)'
;VPGLASVVINSNRERTNVALGKKCRTIYGTDTIEDRLCGLRFQLSPLSFYQVNRGQAERLYGLAGEYAQLTGEELLLDLYCGAGTIGLSLAGKARRLLGVEIIPEAVENARENAKLNGIENGEFFCGDAAEAAQMLAQRGERPDVIVLDPPRKGCSPELVETVAQFGPQRVVYVSCDPATLARDLKLFAQLGYPPVEAAPVDMFPGTAHVETVVLMSKVKEKNSEKV
;
A
#
# COMPACT_ATOMS: atom_id res chain seq x y z
N VAL A 1 -33.06 -10.30 -0.57
CA VAL A 1 -32.65 -8.96 -1.00
C VAL A 1 -32.12 -9.08 -2.42
N PRO A 2 -32.70 -8.37 -3.41
CA PRO A 2 -32.16 -8.37 -4.78
C PRO A 2 -30.69 -7.93 -4.79
N GLY A 3 -29.82 -8.67 -5.51
CA GLY A 3 -28.39 -8.37 -5.61
C GLY A 3 -27.55 -8.80 -4.40
N LEU A 4 -28.12 -9.53 -3.44
CA LEU A 4 -27.35 -10.05 -2.29
C LEU A 4 -26.36 -11.12 -2.77
N ALA A 5 -25.05 -10.83 -2.70
CA ALA A 5 -24.00 -11.73 -3.13
C ALA A 5 -23.50 -12.65 -2.01
N SER A 6 -23.42 -12.14 -0.78
CA SER A 6 -22.89 -12.89 0.37
C SER A 6 -23.48 -12.41 1.71
N VAL A 7 -23.58 -13.32 2.67
CA VAL A 7 -23.82 -13.02 4.08
C VAL A 7 -22.80 -13.79 4.90
N VAL A 8 -22.00 -13.06 5.67
CA VAL A 8 -20.95 -13.63 6.50
C VAL A 8 -21.18 -13.25 7.96
N ILE A 9 -21.07 -14.23 8.86
CA ILE A 9 -21.02 -13.99 10.29
C ILE A 9 -19.56 -13.92 10.71
N ASN A 10 -19.17 -12.80 11.31
CA ASN A 10 -17.89 -12.67 12.00
C ASN A 10 -18.11 -12.81 13.52
N SER A 11 -17.27 -13.62 14.15
CA SER A 11 -17.33 -13.86 15.59
C SER A 11 -16.13 -13.19 16.26
N ASN A 12 -16.38 -12.11 17.00
CA ASN A 12 -15.39 -11.48 17.86
C ASN A 12 -15.76 -11.73 19.33
N ARG A 13 -14.87 -12.43 20.04
CA ARG A 13 -15.00 -12.70 21.50
C ARG A 13 -13.97 -11.93 22.32
N GLU A 14 -13.11 -11.15 21.66
CA GLU A 14 -12.06 -10.40 22.31
C GLU A 14 -12.60 -9.03 22.78
N ARG A 15 -12.24 -8.62 23.99
CA ARG A 15 -12.55 -7.28 24.53
C ARG A 15 -11.48 -6.29 24.08
N THR A 16 -11.47 -5.97 22.79
CA THR A 16 -10.53 -5.04 22.17
C THR A 16 -11.29 -4.00 21.35
N ASN A 17 -10.58 -2.96 20.89
CA ASN A 17 -11.15 -1.95 19.99
C ASN A 17 -11.27 -2.45 18.54
N VAL A 18 -10.90 -3.70 18.25
CA VAL A 18 -11.00 -4.30 16.93
C VAL A 18 -12.43 -4.81 16.73
N ALA A 19 -13.10 -4.31 15.69
CA ALA A 19 -14.49 -4.66 15.41
C ALA A 19 -14.67 -6.12 14.95
N LEU A 20 -13.73 -6.62 14.13
CA LEU A 20 -13.79 -7.95 13.53
C LEU A 20 -12.89 -8.94 14.28
N GLY A 21 -13.43 -10.10 14.61
CA GLY A 21 -12.67 -11.25 15.11
C GLY A 21 -12.07 -12.06 13.96
N LYS A 22 -11.20 -13.01 14.32
CA LYS A 22 -10.47 -13.86 13.35
C LYS A 22 -11.33 -14.93 12.65
N LYS A 23 -12.56 -15.18 13.13
CA LYS A 23 -13.41 -16.26 12.59
C LYS A 23 -14.59 -15.69 11.82
N CYS A 24 -14.61 -15.99 10.52
CA CYS A 24 -15.71 -15.74 9.61
C CYS A 24 -16.38 -17.06 9.21
N ARG A 25 -17.71 -17.02 9.01
CA ARG A 25 -18.49 -18.12 8.48
C ARG A 25 -19.52 -17.58 7.50
N THR A 26 -19.41 -17.96 6.25
CA THR A 26 -20.42 -17.66 5.24
C THR A 26 -21.68 -18.49 5.50
N ILE A 27 -22.82 -17.83 5.51
CA ILE A 27 -24.13 -18.47 5.71
C ILE A 27 -24.98 -18.38 4.44
N TYR A 28 -24.61 -17.54 3.49
CA TYR A 28 -25.24 -17.42 2.18
C TYR A 28 -24.24 -16.88 1.16
N GLY A 29 -24.29 -17.39 -0.08
CA GLY A 29 -23.49 -16.93 -1.20
C GLY A 29 -22.02 -17.36 -1.12
N THR A 30 -21.11 -16.47 -1.48
CA THR A 30 -19.67 -16.71 -1.60
C THR A 30 -18.89 -16.18 -0.39
N ASP A 31 -17.67 -16.69 -0.17
CA ASP A 31 -16.77 -16.23 0.89
C ASP A 31 -16.18 -14.85 0.62
N THR A 32 -16.29 -14.40 -0.62
CA THR A 32 -15.74 -13.12 -1.10
C THR A 32 -16.79 -12.33 -1.87
N ILE A 33 -16.58 -11.03 -2.00
CA ILE A 33 -17.32 -10.16 -2.91
C ILE A 33 -16.37 -9.60 -3.96
N GLU A 34 -16.90 -9.21 -5.12
CA GLU A 34 -16.13 -8.55 -6.18
C GLU A 34 -16.51 -7.07 -6.28
N ASP A 35 -15.50 -6.21 -6.43
CA ASP A 35 -15.67 -4.80 -6.77
C ASP A 35 -14.66 -4.39 -7.86
N ARG A 36 -14.86 -3.20 -8.43
CA ARG A 36 -13.96 -2.63 -9.43
C ARG A 36 -13.35 -1.33 -8.94
N LEU A 37 -12.03 -1.21 -9.10
CA LEU A 37 -11.26 -0.03 -8.70
C LEU A 37 -10.12 0.19 -9.71
N CYS A 38 -9.94 1.42 -10.19
CA CYS A 38 -8.92 1.76 -11.20
C CYS A 38 -8.97 0.88 -12.46
N GLY A 39 -10.16 0.46 -12.88
CA GLY A 39 -10.36 -0.42 -14.05
C GLY A 39 -10.09 -1.91 -13.79
N LEU A 40 -9.56 -2.29 -12.64
CA LEU A 40 -9.29 -3.66 -12.23
C LEU A 40 -10.46 -4.24 -11.42
N ARG A 41 -10.57 -5.58 -11.43
CA ARG A 41 -11.49 -6.34 -10.59
C ARG A 41 -10.76 -6.80 -9.33
N PHE A 42 -11.39 -6.60 -8.17
CA PHE A 42 -10.86 -7.04 -6.89
C PHE A 42 -11.82 -7.99 -6.21
N GLN A 43 -11.31 -9.15 -5.83
CA GLN A 43 -11.99 -10.09 -4.97
C GLN A 43 -11.58 -9.81 -3.53
N LEU A 44 -12.57 -9.62 -2.65
CA LEU A 44 -12.37 -9.12 -1.30
C LEU A 44 -12.93 -10.11 -0.29
N SER A 45 -12.13 -10.52 0.67
CA SER A 45 -12.58 -11.32 1.81
C SER A 45 -13.15 -10.41 2.91
N PRO A 46 -13.95 -10.95 3.85
CA PRO A 46 -14.52 -10.16 4.94
C PRO A 46 -13.49 -9.50 5.87
N LEU A 47 -12.24 -9.97 5.87
CA LEU A 47 -11.16 -9.44 6.70
C LEU A 47 -10.20 -8.53 5.92
N SER A 48 -10.37 -8.43 4.60
CA SER A 48 -9.54 -7.52 3.78
C SER A 48 -9.95 -6.07 4.00
N PHE A 49 -8.97 -5.22 4.22
CA PHE A 49 -9.19 -3.78 4.16
C PHE A 49 -9.45 -3.36 2.71
N TYR A 50 -10.44 -2.52 2.51
CA TYR A 50 -10.78 -1.95 1.22
C TYR A 50 -11.36 -0.55 1.38
N GLN A 51 -10.96 0.39 0.52
CA GLN A 51 -11.41 1.77 0.56
C GLN A 51 -12.87 1.88 0.11
N VAL A 52 -13.75 2.31 1.02
CA VAL A 52 -15.21 2.33 0.78
C VAL A 52 -15.67 3.46 -0.14
N ASN A 53 -14.93 4.59 -0.22
CA ASN A 53 -15.22 5.70 -1.12
C ASN A 53 -14.45 5.50 -2.43
N ARG A 54 -15.04 4.72 -3.34
CA ARG A 54 -14.41 4.33 -4.61
C ARG A 54 -13.89 5.54 -5.40
N GLY A 55 -14.68 6.59 -5.58
CA GLY A 55 -14.27 7.75 -6.39
C GLY A 55 -13.04 8.46 -5.80
N GLN A 56 -12.97 8.57 -4.47
CA GLN A 56 -11.79 9.16 -3.82
C GLN A 56 -10.61 8.18 -3.76
N ALA A 57 -10.87 6.87 -3.65
CA ALA A 57 -9.81 5.86 -3.74
C ALA A 57 -9.14 5.85 -5.13
N GLU A 58 -9.92 5.94 -6.20
CA GLU A 58 -9.38 6.07 -7.57
C GLU A 58 -8.54 7.34 -7.73
N ARG A 59 -8.95 8.47 -7.11
CA ARG A 59 -8.16 9.70 -7.08
C ARG A 59 -6.88 9.55 -6.28
N LEU A 60 -6.95 8.93 -5.09
CA LEU A 60 -5.81 8.66 -4.22
C LEU A 60 -4.75 7.83 -4.95
N TYR A 61 -5.17 6.74 -5.60
CA TYR A 61 -4.28 5.84 -6.33
C TYR A 61 -3.78 6.47 -7.64
N GLY A 62 -4.59 7.33 -8.27
CA GLY A 62 -4.16 8.16 -9.39
C GLY A 62 -2.99 9.06 -9.02
N LEU A 63 -3.11 9.81 -7.89
CA LEU A 63 -2.03 10.64 -7.35
C LEU A 63 -0.78 9.81 -6.98
N ALA A 64 -0.97 8.65 -6.34
CA ALA A 64 0.14 7.75 -6.04
C ALA A 64 0.87 7.32 -7.32
N GLY A 65 0.12 7.03 -8.40
CA GLY A 65 0.68 6.71 -9.71
C GLY A 65 1.40 7.88 -10.39
N GLU A 66 0.86 9.09 -10.30
CA GLU A 66 1.51 10.31 -10.78
C GLU A 66 2.84 10.56 -10.06
N TYR A 67 2.88 10.38 -8.75
CA TYR A 67 4.08 10.55 -7.95
C TYR A 67 5.10 9.41 -8.14
N ALA A 68 4.63 8.20 -8.39
CA ALA A 68 5.48 7.05 -8.70
C ALA A 68 6.22 7.23 -10.05
N GLN A 69 5.64 7.92 -11.04
CA GLN A 69 6.23 8.21 -12.35
C GLN A 69 6.83 6.96 -13.02
N LEU A 70 6.09 5.87 -13.02
CA LEU A 70 6.53 4.60 -13.59
C LEU A 70 6.53 4.66 -15.13
N THR A 71 7.58 4.11 -15.74
CA THR A 71 7.81 4.12 -17.20
C THR A 71 7.79 2.73 -17.84
N GLY A 72 7.67 1.67 -17.02
CA GLY A 72 7.75 0.27 -17.43
C GLY A 72 9.09 -0.41 -17.11
N GLU A 73 10.08 0.35 -16.64
CA GLU A 73 11.42 -0.16 -16.36
C GLU A 73 11.69 -0.37 -14.85
N GLU A 74 10.82 0.18 -13.99
CA GLU A 74 11.04 0.21 -12.56
C GLU A 74 10.62 -1.08 -11.86
N LEU A 75 11.37 -1.44 -10.81
CA LEU A 75 10.93 -2.32 -9.74
C LEU A 75 10.14 -1.50 -8.71
N LEU A 76 8.84 -1.76 -8.62
CA LEU A 76 7.95 -1.17 -7.64
C LEU A 76 7.85 -2.08 -6.40
N LEU A 77 8.06 -1.52 -5.21
CA LEU A 77 7.79 -2.20 -3.94
C LEU A 77 6.60 -1.52 -3.24
N ASP A 78 5.54 -2.28 -2.99
CA ASP A 78 4.34 -1.86 -2.27
C ASP A 78 4.35 -2.48 -0.86
N LEU A 79 4.66 -1.67 0.14
CA LEU A 79 4.69 -2.08 1.54
C LEU A 79 3.35 -1.73 2.21
N TYR A 80 2.80 -2.68 2.96
CA TYR A 80 1.42 -2.69 3.46
C TYR A 80 0.38 -2.85 2.34
N CYS A 81 0.66 -3.73 1.38
CA CYS A 81 -0.10 -3.79 0.13
C CYS A 81 -1.57 -4.26 0.28
N GLY A 82 -1.96 -4.82 1.43
CA GLY A 82 -3.31 -5.34 1.64
C GLY A 82 -3.69 -6.38 0.59
N ALA A 83 -4.86 -6.24 -0.02
CA ALA A 83 -5.32 -7.04 -1.15
C ALA A 83 -4.66 -6.66 -2.51
N GLY A 84 -3.60 -5.87 -2.46
CA GLY A 84 -2.82 -5.44 -3.62
C GLY A 84 -3.40 -4.23 -4.36
N THR A 85 -4.29 -3.46 -3.76
CA THR A 85 -5.09 -2.47 -4.50
C THR A 85 -4.24 -1.35 -5.12
N ILE A 86 -3.25 -0.80 -4.41
CA ILE A 86 -2.36 0.23 -4.94
C ILE A 86 -1.38 -0.39 -5.94
N GLY A 87 -0.60 -1.39 -5.51
CA GLY A 87 0.43 -2.00 -6.33
C GLY A 87 -0.11 -2.56 -7.65
N LEU A 88 -1.22 -3.30 -7.62
CA LEU A 88 -1.83 -3.85 -8.84
C LEU A 88 -2.34 -2.75 -9.78
N SER A 89 -2.89 -1.66 -9.24
CA SER A 89 -3.32 -0.52 -10.07
C SER A 89 -2.15 0.14 -10.81
N LEU A 90 -0.94 -0.01 -10.31
CA LEU A 90 0.29 0.54 -10.90
C LEU A 90 1.11 -0.49 -11.69
N ALA A 91 0.83 -1.80 -11.53
CA ALA A 91 1.62 -2.89 -12.05
C ALA A 91 1.79 -2.86 -13.58
N GLY A 92 0.77 -2.39 -14.32
CA GLY A 92 0.83 -2.25 -15.78
C GLY A 92 1.86 -1.20 -16.29
N LYS A 93 2.39 -0.37 -15.37
CA LYS A 93 3.42 0.64 -15.66
C LYS A 93 4.76 0.34 -14.99
N ALA A 94 4.90 -0.81 -14.34
CA ALA A 94 6.11 -1.27 -13.69
C ALA A 94 6.70 -2.49 -14.42
N ARG A 95 8.01 -2.64 -14.43
CA ARG A 95 8.66 -3.85 -14.92
C ARG A 95 8.34 -5.04 -14.01
N ARG A 96 8.32 -4.82 -12.69
CA ARG A 96 8.01 -5.83 -11.67
C ARG A 96 7.41 -5.14 -10.43
N LEU A 97 6.45 -5.81 -9.81
CA LEU A 97 5.84 -5.41 -8.56
C LEU A 97 6.21 -6.42 -7.47
N LEU A 98 6.68 -5.94 -6.32
CA LEU A 98 6.79 -6.69 -5.08
C LEU A 98 5.78 -6.11 -4.09
N GLY A 99 4.90 -6.93 -3.53
CA GLY A 99 3.95 -6.54 -2.49
C GLY A 99 4.28 -7.22 -1.16
N VAL A 100 4.16 -6.50 -0.06
CA VAL A 100 4.37 -7.03 1.30
C VAL A 100 3.17 -6.70 2.17
N GLU A 101 2.64 -7.71 2.85
CA GLU A 101 1.51 -7.56 3.77
C GLU A 101 1.63 -8.58 4.92
N ILE A 102 1.25 -8.16 6.12
CA ILE A 102 1.36 -9.01 7.31
C ILE A 102 0.20 -10.00 7.46
N ILE A 103 -0.94 -9.71 6.84
CA ILE A 103 -2.16 -10.53 6.93
C ILE A 103 -2.14 -11.62 5.83
N PRO A 104 -2.01 -12.92 6.17
CA PRO A 104 -1.90 -13.97 5.17
C PRO A 104 -3.07 -14.02 4.18
N GLU A 105 -4.29 -13.81 4.66
CA GLU A 105 -5.50 -13.80 3.83
C GLU A 105 -5.49 -12.65 2.82
N ALA A 106 -4.95 -11.50 3.20
CA ALA A 106 -4.82 -10.36 2.29
C ALA A 106 -3.76 -10.60 1.22
N VAL A 107 -2.64 -11.26 1.58
CA VAL A 107 -1.62 -11.69 0.61
C VAL A 107 -2.20 -12.66 -0.43
N GLU A 108 -3.01 -13.61 0.02
CA GLU A 108 -3.66 -14.55 -0.90
C GLU A 108 -4.66 -13.81 -1.81
N ASN A 109 -5.45 -12.89 -1.27
CA ASN A 109 -6.32 -12.03 -2.08
C ASN A 109 -5.52 -11.20 -3.10
N ALA A 110 -4.35 -10.68 -2.74
CA ALA A 110 -3.50 -9.95 -3.68
C ALA A 110 -3.03 -10.84 -4.85
N ARG A 111 -2.65 -12.09 -4.56
CA ARG A 111 -2.27 -13.08 -5.59
C ARG A 111 -3.45 -13.46 -6.49
N GLU A 112 -4.63 -13.69 -5.91
CA GLU A 112 -5.85 -13.97 -6.66
C GLU A 112 -6.27 -12.77 -7.52
N ASN A 113 -6.18 -11.55 -6.98
CA ASN A 113 -6.47 -10.32 -7.70
C ASN A 113 -5.50 -10.08 -8.87
N ALA A 114 -4.21 -10.40 -8.70
CA ALA A 114 -3.24 -10.38 -9.79
C ALA A 114 -3.67 -11.32 -10.92
N LYS A 115 -3.98 -12.59 -10.60
CA LYS A 115 -4.46 -13.59 -11.57
C LYS A 115 -5.76 -13.15 -12.24
N LEU A 116 -6.74 -12.64 -11.47
CA LEU A 116 -8.04 -12.18 -11.95
C LEU A 116 -7.92 -11.11 -13.03
N ASN A 117 -6.85 -10.30 -12.96
CA ASN A 117 -6.59 -9.20 -13.88
C ASN A 117 -5.48 -9.49 -14.90
N GLY A 118 -4.95 -10.72 -14.95
CA GLY A 118 -3.87 -11.10 -15.88
C GLY A 118 -2.55 -10.38 -15.60
N ILE A 119 -2.29 -9.98 -14.34
CA ILE A 119 -1.06 -9.32 -13.91
C ILE A 119 -0.05 -10.41 -13.52
N GLU A 120 0.97 -10.61 -14.35
CA GLU A 120 1.95 -11.68 -14.19
C GLU A 120 3.29 -11.19 -13.60
N ASN A 121 3.51 -9.87 -13.55
CA ASN A 121 4.74 -9.24 -13.05
C ASN A 121 4.70 -8.92 -11.55
N GLY A 122 3.67 -9.40 -10.81
CA GLY A 122 3.50 -9.17 -9.38
C GLY A 122 3.89 -10.37 -8.53
N GLU A 123 4.65 -10.14 -7.46
CA GLU A 123 5.03 -11.14 -6.46
C GLU A 123 4.69 -10.63 -5.05
N PHE A 124 4.06 -11.48 -4.21
CA PHE A 124 3.53 -11.05 -2.92
C PHE A 124 4.07 -11.90 -1.77
N PHE A 125 4.54 -11.23 -0.71
CA PHE A 125 5.17 -11.81 0.48
C PHE A 125 4.32 -11.54 1.72
N CYS A 126 4.17 -12.58 2.55
CA CYS A 126 3.54 -12.45 3.84
C CYS A 126 4.61 -12.20 4.91
N GLY A 127 4.51 -11.08 5.63
CA GLY A 127 5.42 -10.75 6.71
C GLY A 127 5.25 -9.31 7.21
N ASP A 128 5.89 -9.01 8.33
CA ASP A 128 6.03 -7.63 8.80
C ASP A 128 6.81 -6.80 7.77
N ALA A 129 6.39 -5.56 7.56
CA ALA A 129 6.96 -4.70 6.52
C ALA A 129 8.47 -4.43 6.72
N ALA A 130 8.92 -4.25 7.98
CA ALA A 130 10.34 -4.01 8.25
C ALA A 130 11.18 -5.27 8.05
N GLU A 131 10.71 -6.43 8.56
CA GLU A 131 11.39 -7.72 8.40
C GLU A 131 11.45 -8.13 6.92
N ALA A 132 10.34 -8.00 6.20
CA ALA A 132 10.28 -8.34 4.78
C ALA A 132 11.14 -7.41 3.92
N ALA A 133 11.17 -6.10 4.21
CA ALA A 133 12.06 -5.17 3.54
C ALA A 133 13.54 -5.55 3.76
N GLN A 134 13.95 -5.90 4.99
CA GLN A 134 15.30 -6.38 5.27
C GLN A 134 15.62 -7.68 4.51
N MET A 135 14.69 -8.64 4.47
CA MET A 135 14.85 -9.87 3.71
C MET A 135 15.03 -9.58 2.21
N LEU A 136 14.23 -8.70 1.62
CA LEU A 136 14.35 -8.29 0.22
C LEU A 136 15.70 -7.63 -0.06
N ALA A 137 16.16 -6.76 0.85
CA ALA A 137 17.48 -6.13 0.75
C ALA A 137 18.62 -7.16 0.76
N GLN A 138 18.53 -8.19 1.63
CA GLN A 138 19.50 -9.30 1.69
C GLN A 138 19.48 -10.16 0.42
N ARG A 139 18.33 -10.32 -0.23
CA ARG A 139 18.19 -10.98 -1.54
C ARG A 139 18.74 -10.16 -2.70
N GLY A 140 19.21 -8.94 -2.45
CA GLY A 140 19.77 -8.06 -3.47
C GLY A 140 18.71 -7.29 -4.28
N GLU A 141 17.45 -7.31 -3.86
CA GLU A 141 16.42 -6.49 -4.51
C GLU A 141 16.76 -5.00 -4.34
N ARG A 142 16.49 -4.22 -5.39
CA ARG A 142 16.75 -2.77 -5.42
C ARG A 142 15.55 -2.07 -6.05
N PRO A 143 14.50 -1.80 -5.23
CA PRO A 143 13.33 -1.07 -5.71
C PRO A 143 13.70 0.32 -6.19
N ASP A 144 13.20 0.69 -7.38
CA ASP A 144 13.36 2.04 -7.94
C ASP A 144 12.33 3.00 -7.34
N VAL A 145 11.14 2.47 -7.04
CA VAL A 145 10.03 3.19 -6.42
C VAL A 145 9.45 2.36 -5.29
N ILE A 146 9.19 2.99 -4.14
CA ILE A 146 8.54 2.36 -3.00
C ILE A 146 7.26 3.11 -2.66
N VAL A 147 6.15 2.38 -2.55
CA VAL A 147 4.88 2.89 -2.03
C VAL A 147 4.71 2.40 -0.59
N LEU A 148 4.25 3.29 0.28
CA LEU A 148 3.97 3.04 1.69
C LEU A 148 2.52 3.45 1.96
N ASP A 149 1.70 2.54 2.51
CA ASP A 149 0.35 2.84 3.02
C ASP A 149 0.19 2.23 4.42
N PRO A 150 0.95 2.74 5.41
CA PRO A 150 0.95 2.16 6.75
C PRO A 150 -0.34 2.45 7.53
N PRO A 151 -0.63 1.66 8.57
CA PRO A 151 -1.71 1.96 9.49
C PRO A 151 -1.47 3.29 10.22
N ARG A 152 -2.47 3.78 10.98
CA ARG A 152 -2.44 5.07 11.70
C ARG A 152 -1.20 5.33 12.55
N LYS A 153 -0.54 4.28 13.04
CA LYS A 153 0.72 4.40 13.81
C LYS A 153 1.92 4.86 12.96
N GLY A 154 1.78 4.89 11.63
CA GLY A 154 2.88 5.18 10.71
C GLY A 154 3.89 4.04 10.59
N CYS A 155 5.04 4.34 10.00
CA CYS A 155 6.15 3.41 9.86
C CYS A 155 7.00 3.34 11.14
N SER A 156 7.66 2.19 11.37
CA SER A 156 8.69 2.11 12.38
C SER A 156 9.99 2.78 11.88
N PRO A 157 10.84 3.28 12.78
CA PRO A 157 12.13 3.86 12.40
C PRO A 157 12.99 2.89 11.59
N GLU A 158 13.00 1.61 11.96
CA GLU A 158 13.76 0.55 11.30
C GLU A 158 13.31 0.35 9.86
N LEU A 159 11.98 0.45 9.60
CA LEU A 159 11.45 0.37 8.24
C LEU A 159 11.88 1.59 7.42
N VAL A 160 11.77 2.81 7.98
CA VAL A 160 12.17 4.04 7.29
C VAL A 160 13.66 3.99 6.92
N GLU A 161 14.53 3.52 7.83
CA GLU A 161 15.96 3.33 7.58
C GLU A 161 16.20 2.30 6.47
N THR A 162 15.49 1.16 6.50
CA THR A 162 15.62 0.13 5.47
C THR A 162 15.17 0.64 4.09
N VAL A 163 14.05 1.38 4.03
CA VAL A 163 13.57 2.03 2.80
C VAL A 163 14.62 3.01 2.26
N ALA A 164 15.23 3.83 3.11
CA ALA A 164 16.28 4.75 2.70
C ALA A 164 17.54 4.00 2.22
N GLN A 165 17.91 2.89 2.84
CA GLN A 165 19.04 2.05 2.45
C GLN A 165 18.87 1.37 1.08
N PHE A 166 17.64 1.01 0.69
CA PHE A 166 17.39 0.56 -0.69
C PHE A 166 17.83 1.59 -1.73
N GLY A 167 17.78 2.86 -1.38
CA GLY A 167 18.18 3.97 -2.23
C GLY A 167 17.21 4.23 -3.40
N PRO A 168 15.88 4.10 -3.23
CA PRO A 168 14.94 4.28 -4.33
C PRO A 168 15.04 5.69 -4.90
N GLN A 169 14.64 5.87 -6.14
CA GLN A 169 14.56 7.21 -6.74
C GLN A 169 13.41 8.01 -6.11
N ARG A 170 12.30 7.33 -5.80
CA ARG A 170 11.08 7.92 -5.23
C ARG A 170 10.47 7.04 -4.16
N VAL A 171 9.94 7.70 -3.14
CA VAL A 171 9.07 7.08 -2.13
C VAL A 171 7.75 7.83 -2.16
N VAL A 172 6.66 7.09 -2.35
CA VAL A 172 5.29 7.60 -2.30
C VAL A 172 4.66 7.13 -1.00
N TYR A 173 4.29 8.06 -0.15
CA TYR A 173 3.69 7.76 1.15
C TYR A 173 2.21 8.16 1.14
N VAL A 174 1.33 7.19 1.36
CA VAL A 174 -0.10 7.39 1.59
C VAL A 174 -0.33 7.36 3.10
N SER A 175 -1.07 8.32 3.65
CA SER A 175 -1.29 8.40 5.10
C SER A 175 -2.69 8.88 5.44
N CYS A 176 -3.30 8.19 6.40
CA CYS A 176 -4.58 8.59 7.01
C CYS A 176 -4.42 9.41 8.31
N ASP A 177 -3.18 9.68 8.76
CA ASP A 177 -2.91 10.40 9.99
C ASP A 177 -1.79 11.44 9.80
N PRO A 178 -2.09 12.75 9.85
CA PRO A 178 -1.11 13.80 9.59
C PRO A 178 -0.02 13.92 10.65
N ALA A 179 -0.27 13.49 11.88
CA ALA A 179 0.71 13.62 12.97
C ALA A 179 1.81 12.56 12.82
N THR A 180 1.44 11.31 12.55
CA THR A 180 2.41 10.24 12.29
C THR A 180 3.12 10.45 10.97
N LEU A 181 2.42 10.95 9.93
CA LEU A 181 3.03 11.34 8.67
C LEU A 181 4.14 12.38 8.88
N ALA A 182 3.87 13.47 9.61
CA ALA A 182 4.87 14.52 9.86
C ALA A 182 6.12 13.98 10.59
N ARG A 183 5.93 13.06 11.55
CA ARG A 183 7.03 12.37 12.25
C ARG A 183 7.88 11.56 11.25
N ASP A 184 7.25 10.76 10.42
CA ASP A 184 7.94 9.85 9.50
C ASP A 184 8.64 10.65 8.39
N LEU A 185 7.99 11.70 7.83
CA LEU A 185 8.61 12.60 6.86
C LEU A 185 9.86 13.28 7.40
N LYS A 186 9.87 13.68 8.69
CA LYS A 186 11.06 14.24 9.33
C LYS A 186 12.22 13.25 9.32
N LEU A 187 11.97 11.98 9.60
CA LEU A 187 13.00 10.93 9.59
C LEU A 187 13.47 10.65 8.15
N PHE A 188 12.56 10.52 7.19
CA PHE A 188 12.90 10.38 5.77
C PHE A 188 13.78 11.54 5.28
N ALA A 189 13.45 12.80 5.64
CA ALA A 189 14.23 13.96 5.25
C ALA A 189 15.67 13.91 5.80
N GLN A 190 15.86 13.45 7.05
CA GLN A 190 17.19 13.26 7.66
C GLN A 190 18.01 12.17 6.93
N LEU A 191 17.33 11.21 6.30
CA LEU A 191 17.95 10.12 5.54
C LEU A 191 18.10 10.45 4.03
N GLY A 192 17.90 11.71 3.64
CA GLY A 192 18.10 12.17 2.27
C GLY A 192 16.87 12.06 1.36
N TYR A 193 15.67 11.87 1.93
CA TYR A 193 14.40 11.82 1.23
C TYR A 193 13.44 12.93 1.71
N PRO A 194 13.70 14.21 1.45
CA PRO A 194 12.80 15.28 1.81
C PRO A 194 11.48 15.16 1.05
N PRO A 195 10.34 15.61 1.63
CA PRO A 195 9.08 15.73 0.91
C PRO A 195 9.22 16.78 -0.21
N VAL A 196 8.75 16.43 -1.40
CA VAL A 196 8.78 17.26 -2.61
C VAL A 196 7.40 17.85 -2.87
N GLU A 197 6.37 17.03 -2.72
CA GLU A 197 4.99 17.39 -2.99
C GLU A 197 4.05 16.62 -2.06
N ALA A 198 2.94 17.23 -1.67
CA ALA A 198 1.91 16.61 -0.87
C ALA A 198 0.53 17.02 -1.38
N ALA A 199 -0.38 16.06 -1.53
CA ALA A 199 -1.75 16.29 -1.95
C ALA A 199 -2.73 15.65 -0.97
N PRO A 200 -3.69 16.40 -0.40
CA PRO A 200 -4.75 15.85 0.43
C PRO A 200 -5.87 15.25 -0.45
N VAL A 201 -6.49 14.18 0.05
CA VAL A 201 -7.66 13.55 -0.54
C VAL A 201 -8.73 13.38 0.53
N ASP A 202 -9.90 14.00 0.33
CA ASP A 202 -11.03 13.88 1.25
C ASP A 202 -11.77 12.56 1.04
N MET A 203 -11.24 11.50 1.67
CA MET A 203 -11.79 10.14 1.61
C MET A 203 -13.12 10.02 2.36
N PHE A 204 -13.28 10.81 3.44
CA PHE A 204 -14.40 10.74 4.36
C PHE A 204 -15.03 12.14 4.57
N PRO A 205 -15.74 12.70 3.56
CA PRO A 205 -16.32 14.05 3.63
C PRO A 205 -17.18 14.26 4.88
N GLY A 206 -17.02 15.39 5.53
CA GLY A 206 -17.73 15.74 6.76
C GLY A 206 -17.12 15.16 8.04
N THR A 207 -15.96 14.52 7.97
CA THR A 207 -15.17 14.06 9.12
C THR A 207 -13.87 14.86 9.26
N ALA A 208 -13.12 14.67 10.35
CA ALA A 208 -11.79 15.24 10.54
C ALA A 208 -10.66 14.41 9.87
N HIS A 209 -11.00 13.37 9.14
CA HIS A 209 -10.03 12.46 8.53
C HIS A 209 -9.75 12.88 7.10
N VAL A 210 -8.46 13.07 6.78
CA VAL A 210 -7.97 13.40 5.44
C VAL A 210 -6.82 12.45 5.12
N GLU A 211 -6.94 11.78 3.99
CA GLU A 211 -5.81 11.04 3.41
C GLU A 211 -4.82 12.03 2.76
N THR A 212 -3.55 11.72 2.83
CA THR A 212 -2.52 12.56 2.22
C THR A 212 -1.53 11.69 1.46
N VAL A 213 -1.31 12.01 0.18
CA VAL A 213 -0.26 11.38 -0.62
C VAL A 213 0.94 12.31 -0.66
N VAL A 214 2.12 11.80 -0.33
CA VAL A 214 3.36 12.57 -0.33
C VAL A 214 4.39 11.92 -1.25
N LEU A 215 4.97 12.71 -2.13
CA LEU A 215 6.16 12.34 -2.90
C LEU A 215 7.41 12.75 -2.12
N MET A 216 8.31 11.80 -1.93
CA MET A 216 9.68 12.03 -1.48
C MET A 216 10.65 11.56 -2.55
N SER A 217 11.71 12.33 -2.78
CA SER A 217 12.75 11.97 -3.75
C SER A 217 14.13 12.05 -3.11
N LYS A 218 15.01 11.16 -3.55
CA LYS A 218 16.40 11.15 -3.11
C LYS A 218 17.08 12.47 -3.52
N VAL A 219 17.71 13.12 -2.57
CA VAL A 219 18.55 14.29 -2.86
C VAL A 219 19.74 13.81 -3.71
N LYS A 220 19.89 14.35 -4.92
CA LYS A 220 21.10 14.13 -5.70
C LYS A 220 22.26 14.81 -4.96
N GLU A 221 23.25 14.03 -4.55
CA GLU A 221 24.51 14.62 -4.10
C GLU A 221 25.02 15.56 -5.19
N LYS A 222 25.16 16.85 -4.86
CA LYS A 222 25.90 17.75 -5.75
C LYS A 222 27.32 17.19 -5.83
N ASN A 223 27.69 16.65 -6.99
CA ASN A 223 29.09 16.39 -7.27
C ASN A 223 29.84 17.68 -6.92
N SER A 224 30.55 17.68 -5.83
CA SER A 224 31.58 18.69 -5.57
C SER A 224 32.66 18.45 -6.60
N GLU A 225 32.49 19.03 -7.78
CA GLU A 225 33.65 19.23 -8.67
C GLU A 225 34.68 19.99 -7.85
N LYS A 226 35.69 19.26 -7.44
CA LYS A 226 36.91 19.87 -6.92
C LYS A 226 37.55 20.59 -8.11
N VAL A 227 37.47 21.94 -8.08
CA VAL A 227 38.35 22.82 -8.83
C VAL A 227 39.77 22.71 -8.25
#